data_6482b31dd22a5c168487e7b210250671
#
_entry.id   6482b31dd22a5c168487e7b210250671
#
_cell.length_a   1.000
_cell.length_b   1.000
_cell.length_c   1.000
_cell.angle_alpha   90.00
_cell.angle_beta   90.00
_cell.angle_gamma   90.00
#
_symmetry.space_group_name_H-M   'P 1'
#
loop_
_entity.id
_entity.type
_entity.pdbx_description
1 polymer ?
#
loop_
_entity_poly.entity_id
_entity_poly.type
_entity_poly.pdbx_seq_one_letter_code
_entity_poly.pdbx_strand_id
1 'polypeptide(L)'
;MKNCPNCNTPCEDNVAFCQTCGAPLNGQPAPNYNNAYAAPQTPEYDHTAEFDAKDISDNKVIAMLIYLMGTIGVIIALLCSKKSPYVEFHLRQGLNFMVLQYLLLIVTALLFWTFIVPFAAVIALGVLSVLEIICFFQVCGGKAVEPAIIRSLKFMK
;
A
#
# COMPACT_ATOMS: atom_id res chain seq x y z
N MET A 1 -18.94 27.23 -42.45
CA MET A 1 -19.33 26.56 -41.20
C MET A 1 -19.54 25.09 -41.48
N LYS A 2 -18.86 24.23 -40.75
CA LYS A 2 -18.97 22.77 -40.85
C LYS A 2 -19.68 22.22 -39.62
N ASN A 3 -20.48 21.18 -39.78
CA ASN A 3 -21.13 20.54 -38.65
C ASN A 3 -20.28 19.43 -38.08
N CYS A 4 -20.18 19.34 -36.75
CA CYS A 4 -19.44 18.29 -36.09
C CYS A 4 -20.04 16.91 -36.39
N PRO A 5 -19.28 15.93 -36.88
CA PRO A 5 -19.77 14.59 -37.22
C PRO A 5 -20.22 13.79 -35.99
N ASN A 6 -19.84 14.18 -34.77
CA ASN A 6 -20.16 13.45 -33.55
C ASN A 6 -21.37 14.02 -32.79
N CYS A 7 -21.53 15.37 -32.72
CA CYS A 7 -22.62 16.00 -31.96
C CYS A 7 -23.48 16.94 -32.80
N ASN A 8 -23.19 17.05 -34.09
CA ASN A 8 -23.94 17.87 -35.06
C ASN A 8 -23.98 19.40 -34.77
N THR A 9 -23.16 19.88 -33.84
CA THR A 9 -23.03 21.30 -33.50
C THR A 9 -22.33 22.05 -34.63
N PRO A 10 -22.83 23.24 -35.08
CA PRO A 10 -22.14 24.06 -36.07
C PRO A 10 -20.81 24.60 -35.48
N CYS A 11 -19.71 24.37 -36.21
CA CYS A 11 -18.36 24.82 -35.84
C CYS A 11 -17.80 25.71 -36.96
N GLU A 12 -16.91 26.63 -36.61
CA GLU A 12 -16.17 27.44 -37.55
C GLU A 12 -15.23 26.58 -38.42
N ASP A 13 -14.95 26.99 -39.63
CA ASP A 13 -14.18 26.21 -40.62
C ASP A 13 -12.69 26.10 -40.21
N ASN A 14 -12.18 27.02 -39.37
CA ASN A 14 -10.81 27.11 -38.94
C ASN A 14 -10.47 26.39 -37.63
N VAL A 15 -11.47 25.82 -36.93
CA VAL A 15 -11.24 25.08 -35.68
C VAL A 15 -10.88 23.61 -35.94
N ALA A 16 -9.86 23.13 -35.22
CA ALA A 16 -9.35 21.74 -35.32
C ALA A 16 -10.22 20.74 -34.53
N PHE A 17 -10.85 21.20 -33.46
CA PHE A 17 -11.66 20.38 -32.56
C PHE A 17 -13.01 21.03 -32.28
N CYS A 18 -14.06 20.22 -32.10
CA CYS A 18 -15.37 20.70 -31.70
C CYS A 18 -15.34 21.24 -30.25
N GLN A 19 -15.78 22.48 -30.06
CA GLN A 19 -15.78 23.10 -28.72
C GLN A 19 -16.84 22.48 -27.78
N THR A 20 -17.82 21.75 -28.31
CA THR A 20 -18.90 21.15 -27.51
C THR A 20 -18.57 19.73 -27.06
N CYS A 21 -17.96 18.90 -27.93
CA CYS A 21 -17.72 17.49 -27.63
C CYS A 21 -16.24 17.07 -27.77
N GLY A 22 -15.34 17.98 -28.17
CA GLY A 22 -13.91 17.68 -28.31
C GLY A 22 -13.53 16.84 -29.53
N ALA A 23 -14.48 16.47 -30.39
CA ALA A 23 -14.19 15.62 -31.56
C ALA A 23 -13.32 16.38 -32.59
N PRO A 24 -12.31 15.72 -33.22
CA PRO A 24 -11.49 16.34 -34.26
C PRO A 24 -12.31 16.59 -35.52
N LEU A 25 -12.16 17.79 -36.09
CA LEU A 25 -12.93 18.24 -37.26
C LEU A 25 -12.14 18.19 -38.57
N ASN A 26 -10.83 17.91 -38.53
CA ASN A 26 -9.92 17.95 -39.68
C ASN A 26 -9.59 16.57 -40.27
N GLY A 27 -10.39 15.52 -40.06
CA GLY A 27 -10.14 14.20 -40.64
C GLY A 27 -8.86 13.51 -40.18
N GLN A 28 -8.10 14.12 -39.25
CA GLN A 28 -7.01 13.41 -38.60
C GLN A 28 -7.55 12.38 -37.63
N PRO A 29 -7.02 11.15 -37.61
CA PRO A 29 -7.40 10.21 -36.58
C PRO A 29 -7.26 10.87 -35.23
N ALA A 30 -8.29 10.82 -34.40
CA ALA A 30 -8.21 11.31 -33.02
C ALA A 30 -6.93 10.74 -32.42
N PRO A 31 -6.09 11.57 -31.75
CA PRO A 31 -4.97 11.03 -31.00
C PRO A 31 -5.51 9.90 -30.13
N ASN A 32 -4.96 8.72 -30.31
CA ASN A 32 -5.42 7.55 -29.55
C ASN A 32 -5.01 7.75 -28.11
N TYR A 33 -5.88 8.41 -27.30
CA TYR A 33 -5.67 8.64 -25.88
C TYR A 33 -5.66 7.33 -25.06
N ASN A 34 -5.88 6.18 -25.69
CA ASN A 34 -5.75 4.89 -25.04
C ASN A 34 -4.29 4.53 -24.67
N ASN A 35 -3.30 5.30 -25.15
CA ASN A 35 -1.88 5.10 -24.78
C ASN A 35 -1.31 6.20 -23.88
N ALA A 36 -2.08 7.23 -23.48
CA ALA A 36 -1.52 8.38 -22.80
C ALA A 36 -1.56 8.29 -21.24
N TYR A 37 -2.34 7.40 -20.70
CA TYR A 37 -2.33 7.09 -19.28
C TYR A 37 -2.30 5.57 -19.12
N ALA A 38 -1.12 4.98 -19.24
CA ALA A 38 -0.86 3.77 -18.47
C ALA A 38 -1.24 4.16 -17.03
N ALA A 39 -2.31 3.56 -16.49
CA ALA A 39 -2.64 3.71 -15.07
C ALA A 39 -1.33 3.54 -14.30
N PRO A 40 -0.98 4.43 -13.35
CA PRO A 40 0.25 4.28 -12.59
C PRO A 40 0.28 2.83 -12.12
N GLN A 41 1.24 2.06 -12.60
CA GLN A 41 1.39 0.67 -12.19
C GLN A 41 1.60 0.73 -10.69
N THR A 42 0.60 0.29 -9.93
CA THR A 42 0.76 0.15 -8.49
C THR A 42 1.95 -0.75 -8.27
N PRO A 43 2.95 -0.33 -7.50
CA PRO A 43 4.11 -1.16 -7.24
C PRO A 43 3.66 -2.53 -6.72
N GLU A 44 4.35 -3.60 -7.11
CA GLU A 44 4.04 -5.00 -6.71
C GLU A 44 3.87 -5.19 -5.18
N TYR A 45 4.43 -4.27 -4.39
CA TYR A 45 4.34 -4.29 -2.93
C TYR A 45 3.15 -3.51 -2.36
N ASP A 46 2.35 -2.85 -3.19
CA ASP A 46 1.16 -2.10 -2.78
C ASP A 46 -0.11 -2.88 -3.15
N HIS A 47 -0.66 -3.54 -2.16
CA HIS A 47 -1.87 -4.37 -2.26
C HIS A 47 -3.16 -3.59 -1.95
N THR A 48 -3.10 -2.28 -1.79
CA THR A 48 -4.23 -1.45 -1.37
C THR A 48 -5.46 -1.64 -2.27
N ALA A 49 -5.24 -1.77 -3.59
CA ALA A 49 -6.31 -1.95 -4.57
C ALA A 49 -6.99 -3.34 -4.52
N GLU A 50 -6.42 -4.30 -3.80
CA GLU A 50 -6.97 -5.66 -3.65
C GLU A 50 -8.07 -5.73 -2.58
N PHE A 51 -8.17 -4.70 -1.71
CA PHE A 51 -9.10 -4.66 -0.59
C PHE A 51 -10.27 -3.74 -0.85
N ASP A 52 -11.46 -4.13 -0.38
CA ASP A 52 -12.66 -3.30 -0.43
C ASP A 52 -12.49 -2.04 0.42
N ALA A 53 -12.87 -0.88 -0.14
CA ALA A 53 -12.73 0.41 0.53
C ALA A 53 -13.54 0.47 1.85
N LYS A 54 -14.65 -0.24 1.93
CA LYS A 54 -15.46 -0.34 3.13
C LYS A 54 -14.76 -1.20 4.19
N ASP A 55 -14.17 -2.34 3.80
CA ASP A 55 -13.39 -3.19 4.72
C ASP A 55 -12.22 -2.42 5.32
N ILE A 56 -11.48 -1.65 4.49
CA ILE A 56 -10.41 -0.75 4.96
C ILE A 56 -10.95 0.27 5.97
N SER A 57 -12.05 0.97 5.62
CA SER A 57 -12.62 2.02 6.47
C SER A 57 -13.07 1.49 7.83
N ASP A 58 -13.75 0.35 7.85
CA ASP A 58 -14.35 -0.22 9.05
C ASP A 58 -13.30 -0.85 9.98
N ASN A 59 -12.21 -1.38 9.43
CA ASN A 59 -11.24 -2.20 10.17
C ASN A 59 -9.85 -1.56 10.32
N LYS A 60 -9.61 -0.39 9.76
CA LYS A 60 -8.30 0.26 9.80
C LYS A 60 -7.79 0.52 11.23
N VAL A 61 -8.69 0.80 12.19
CA VAL A 61 -8.30 1.00 13.59
C VAL A 61 -7.69 -0.27 14.19
N ILE A 62 -8.27 -1.44 13.89
CA ILE A 62 -7.74 -2.73 14.35
C ILE A 62 -6.36 -2.99 13.72
N ALA A 63 -6.21 -2.71 12.43
CA ALA A 63 -4.92 -2.82 11.75
C ALA A 63 -3.85 -1.86 12.31
N MET A 64 -4.23 -0.64 12.71
CA MET A 64 -3.34 0.32 13.38
C MET A 64 -2.85 -0.19 14.74
N LEU A 65 -3.71 -0.85 15.53
CA LEU A 65 -3.36 -1.39 16.83
C LEU A 65 -2.24 -2.42 16.76
N ILE A 66 -2.12 -3.18 15.66
CA ILE A 66 -1.06 -4.18 15.45
C ILE A 66 0.32 -3.51 15.56
N TYR A 67 0.51 -2.35 14.91
CA TYR A 67 1.79 -1.64 14.90
C TYR A 67 2.00 -0.73 16.11
N LEU A 68 0.92 -0.24 16.73
CA LEU A 68 1.01 0.64 17.90
C LEU A 68 1.25 -0.13 19.19
N MET A 69 0.58 -1.28 19.38
CA MET A 69 0.60 -2.04 20.63
C MET A 69 1.43 -3.35 20.51
N GLY A 70 2.05 -3.61 19.37
CA GLY A 70 2.89 -4.79 19.14
C GLY A 70 2.14 -6.08 19.47
N THR A 71 2.70 -6.92 20.37
CA THR A 71 2.12 -8.21 20.75
C THR A 71 0.67 -8.11 21.22
N ILE A 72 0.32 -7.08 22.00
CA ILE A 72 -1.05 -6.88 22.48
C ILE A 72 -1.98 -6.56 21.31
N GLY A 73 -1.55 -5.70 20.39
CA GLY A 73 -2.30 -5.35 19.19
C GLY A 73 -2.56 -6.55 18.28
N VAL A 74 -1.55 -7.42 18.11
CA VAL A 74 -1.69 -8.70 17.40
C VAL A 74 -2.73 -9.60 18.04
N ILE A 75 -2.74 -9.73 19.37
CA ILE A 75 -3.74 -10.53 20.09
C ILE A 75 -5.15 -9.94 19.91
N ILE A 76 -5.29 -8.62 20.03
CA ILE A 76 -6.59 -7.95 19.80
C ILE A 76 -7.05 -8.19 18.37
N ALA A 77 -6.17 -8.04 17.38
CA ALA A 77 -6.51 -8.28 15.99
C ALA A 77 -6.93 -9.73 15.73
N LEU A 78 -6.27 -10.72 16.32
CA LEU A 78 -6.65 -12.14 16.23
C LEU A 78 -8.05 -12.41 16.80
N LEU A 79 -8.41 -11.75 17.89
CA LEU A 79 -9.71 -11.94 18.55
C LEU A 79 -10.84 -11.18 17.83
N CYS A 80 -10.54 -9.99 17.27
CA CYS A 80 -11.54 -9.09 16.71
C CYS A 80 -11.71 -9.22 15.20
N SER A 81 -10.70 -9.69 14.47
CA SER A 81 -10.67 -9.67 12.99
C SER A 81 -11.41 -10.84 12.34
N LYS A 82 -12.56 -11.23 12.84
CA LYS A 82 -13.23 -12.46 12.42
C LYS A 82 -13.55 -12.62 10.93
N LYS A 83 -13.23 -11.71 10.00
CA LYS A 83 -13.41 -11.88 8.53
C LYS A 83 -12.91 -10.70 7.67
N SER A 84 -11.98 -9.86 8.15
CA SER A 84 -11.45 -8.77 7.33
C SER A 84 -10.16 -9.19 6.63
N PRO A 85 -10.15 -9.34 5.30
CA PRO A 85 -8.92 -9.60 4.54
C PRO A 85 -7.86 -8.52 4.75
N TYR A 86 -8.28 -7.26 4.92
CA TYR A 86 -7.38 -6.14 5.18
C TYR A 86 -6.64 -6.29 6.51
N VAL A 87 -7.35 -6.63 7.59
CA VAL A 87 -6.71 -6.88 8.89
C VAL A 87 -5.82 -8.11 8.85
N GLU A 88 -6.23 -9.18 8.16
CA GLU A 88 -5.43 -10.39 8.02
C GLU A 88 -4.10 -10.12 7.33
N PHE A 89 -4.08 -9.29 6.30
CA PHE A 89 -2.86 -8.86 5.63
C PHE A 89 -1.89 -8.17 6.61
N HIS A 90 -2.36 -7.18 7.38
CA HIS A 90 -1.55 -6.48 8.37
C HIS A 90 -1.18 -7.36 9.56
N LEU A 91 -2.04 -8.30 9.93
CA LEU A 91 -1.76 -9.28 10.98
C LEU A 91 -0.58 -10.19 10.63
N ARG A 92 -0.52 -10.69 9.39
CA ARG A 92 0.63 -11.48 8.89
C ARG A 92 1.93 -10.67 8.94
N GLN A 93 1.88 -9.41 8.57
CA GLN A 93 3.03 -8.52 8.67
C GLN A 93 3.45 -8.28 10.12
N GLY A 94 2.51 -7.97 11.02
CA GLY A 94 2.76 -7.79 12.45
C GLY A 94 3.36 -9.04 13.11
N LEU A 95 2.85 -10.24 12.76
CA LEU A 95 3.42 -11.51 13.22
C LEU A 95 4.87 -11.69 12.73
N ASN A 96 5.17 -11.36 11.49
CA ASN A 96 6.53 -11.43 10.95
C ASN A 96 7.49 -10.49 11.69
N PHE A 97 7.06 -9.25 11.99
CA PHE A 97 7.83 -8.31 12.82
C PHE A 97 8.07 -8.88 14.22
N MET A 98 7.03 -9.42 14.84
CA MET A 98 7.10 -10.00 16.18
C MET A 98 8.06 -11.19 16.24
N VAL A 99 8.00 -12.11 15.28
CA VAL A 99 8.91 -13.25 15.19
C VAL A 99 10.35 -12.77 15.03
N LEU A 100 10.59 -11.79 14.16
CA LEU A 100 11.93 -11.23 13.92
C LEU A 100 12.49 -10.55 15.18
N GLN A 101 11.68 -9.78 15.90
CA GLN A 101 12.07 -9.12 17.14
C GLN A 101 12.42 -10.14 18.23
N TYR A 102 11.58 -11.15 18.45
CA TYR A 102 11.85 -12.18 19.44
C TYR A 102 13.09 -13.01 19.10
N LEU A 103 13.27 -13.37 17.83
CA LEU A 103 14.48 -14.06 17.37
C LEU A 103 15.74 -13.23 17.67
N LEU A 104 15.69 -11.94 17.37
CA LEU A 104 16.80 -11.01 17.65
C LEU A 104 17.09 -10.91 19.14
N LEU A 105 16.06 -10.85 19.99
CA LEU A 105 16.20 -10.83 21.45
C LEU A 105 16.83 -12.12 21.99
N ILE A 106 16.42 -13.29 21.49
CA ILE A 106 16.99 -14.59 21.88
C ILE A 106 18.46 -14.66 21.50
N VAL A 107 18.83 -14.29 20.27
CA VAL A 107 20.24 -14.27 19.83
C VAL A 107 21.06 -13.32 20.67
N THR A 108 20.51 -12.15 20.99
CA THR A 108 21.18 -11.15 21.85
C THR A 108 21.41 -11.69 23.26
N ALA A 109 20.42 -12.39 23.84
CA ALA A 109 20.54 -12.97 25.17
C ALA A 109 21.62 -14.09 25.23
N LEU A 110 21.67 -14.92 24.17
CA LEU A 110 22.65 -15.99 24.07
C LEU A 110 24.11 -15.50 23.89
N LEU A 111 24.27 -14.35 23.18
CA LEU A 111 25.58 -13.81 22.81
C LEU A 111 25.89 -12.48 23.52
N PHE A 112 25.28 -12.29 24.69
CA PHE A 112 25.37 -11.03 25.44
C PHE A 112 26.83 -10.63 25.80
N TRP A 113 27.71 -11.58 26.09
CA TRP A 113 29.12 -11.34 26.44
C TRP A 113 29.99 -10.83 25.30
N THR A 114 29.53 -10.91 24.05
CA THR A 114 30.34 -10.50 22.91
C THR A 114 30.43 -8.98 22.74
N PHE A 115 29.60 -8.18 23.46
CA PHE A 115 29.39 -6.74 23.34
C PHE A 115 29.01 -6.25 21.92
N ILE A 116 29.56 -6.91 20.89
CA ILE A 116 29.27 -6.58 19.47
C ILE A 116 27.82 -6.93 19.12
N VAL A 117 27.33 -8.10 19.54
CA VAL A 117 25.96 -8.56 19.22
C VAL A 117 24.90 -7.70 19.90
N PRO A 118 24.96 -7.36 21.20
CA PRO A 118 24.02 -6.42 21.80
C PRO A 118 24.02 -5.05 21.14
N PHE A 119 25.17 -4.51 20.77
CA PHE A 119 25.26 -3.23 20.09
C PHE A 119 24.59 -3.29 18.70
N ALA A 120 24.88 -4.31 17.90
CA ALA A 120 24.26 -4.55 16.61
C ALA A 120 22.74 -4.77 16.74
N ALA A 121 22.30 -5.48 17.79
CA ALA A 121 20.88 -5.72 18.06
C ALA A 121 20.10 -4.43 18.37
N VAL A 122 20.69 -3.50 19.14
CA VAL A 122 20.06 -2.18 19.39
C VAL A 122 19.84 -1.44 18.09
N ILE A 123 20.80 -1.43 17.19
CA ILE A 123 20.65 -0.80 15.87
C ILE A 123 19.56 -1.49 15.06
N ALA A 124 19.56 -2.83 15.01
CA ALA A 124 18.57 -3.60 14.27
C ALA A 124 17.15 -3.39 14.81
N LEU A 125 16.96 -3.39 16.14
CA LEU A 125 15.68 -3.09 16.78
C LEU A 125 15.22 -1.66 16.47
N GLY A 126 16.15 -0.70 16.46
CA GLY A 126 15.84 0.68 16.04
C GLY A 126 15.31 0.76 14.61
N VAL A 127 15.96 0.06 13.67
CA VAL A 127 15.49 -0.01 12.27
C VAL A 127 14.09 -0.65 12.18
N LEU A 128 13.85 -1.75 12.90
CA LEU A 128 12.54 -2.42 12.92
C LEU A 128 11.46 -1.49 13.48
N SER A 129 11.75 -0.77 14.56
CA SER A 129 10.79 0.20 15.14
C SER A 129 10.45 1.34 14.17
N VAL A 130 11.42 1.84 13.40
CA VAL A 130 11.15 2.84 12.35
C VAL A 130 10.24 2.27 11.27
N LEU A 131 10.45 1.02 10.86
CA LEU A 131 9.60 0.36 9.86
C LEU A 131 8.17 0.15 10.40
N GLU A 132 8.01 -0.23 11.66
CA GLU A 132 6.68 -0.34 12.31
C GLU A 132 5.94 1.01 12.33
N ILE A 133 6.65 2.10 12.64
CA ILE A 133 6.09 3.45 12.59
C ILE A 133 5.66 3.81 11.16
N ILE A 134 6.46 3.48 10.15
CA ILE A 134 6.11 3.72 8.74
C ILE A 134 4.83 2.92 8.38
N CYS A 135 4.76 1.64 8.74
CA CYS A 135 3.57 0.81 8.52
C CYS A 135 2.35 1.39 9.23
N PHE A 136 2.49 1.86 10.47
CA PHE A 136 1.43 2.53 11.20
C PHE A 136 0.86 3.73 10.42
N PHE A 137 1.72 4.62 9.90
CA PHE A 137 1.25 5.76 9.11
C PHE A 137 0.63 5.35 7.77
N GLN A 138 1.11 4.29 7.13
CA GLN A 138 0.50 3.74 5.92
C GLN A 138 -0.92 3.24 6.20
N VAL A 139 -1.12 2.51 7.29
CA VAL A 139 -2.45 2.05 7.74
C VAL A 139 -3.36 3.23 8.10
N CYS A 140 -2.84 4.30 8.72
CA CYS A 140 -3.61 5.53 8.94
C CYS A 140 -4.12 6.14 7.63
N GLY A 141 -3.36 5.99 6.53
CA GLY A 141 -3.78 6.38 5.19
C GLY A 141 -4.67 5.34 4.48
N GLY A 142 -5.02 4.23 5.13
CA GLY A 142 -5.79 3.13 4.53
C GLY A 142 -5.02 2.32 3.50
N LYS A 143 -3.69 2.35 3.52
CA LYS A 143 -2.84 1.63 2.58
C LYS A 143 -2.48 0.23 3.09
N ALA A 144 -2.36 -0.73 2.17
CA ALA A 144 -1.88 -2.08 2.42
C ALA A 144 -0.56 -2.30 1.67
N VAL A 145 0.55 -1.88 2.29
CA VAL A 145 1.89 -1.90 1.67
C VAL A 145 2.80 -2.86 2.40
N GLU A 146 3.52 -3.71 1.65
CA GLU A 146 4.50 -4.64 2.21
C GLU A 146 5.83 -3.94 2.51
N PRO A 147 6.32 -3.94 3.77
CA PRO A 147 7.65 -3.45 4.12
C PRO A 147 8.75 -4.25 3.43
N ALA A 148 9.81 -3.59 2.96
CA ALA A 148 10.89 -4.21 2.18
C ALA A 148 11.54 -5.41 2.89
N ILE A 149 11.73 -5.34 4.21
CA ILE A 149 12.34 -6.42 5.00
C ILE A 149 11.40 -7.63 5.07
N ILE A 150 10.12 -7.42 5.34
CA ILE A 150 9.12 -8.49 5.46
C ILE A 150 8.93 -9.21 4.12
N ARG A 151 8.89 -8.46 3.01
CA ARG A 151 8.82 -9.01 1.66
C ARG A 151 9.99 -9.94 1.35
N SER A 152 11.20 -9.64 1.84
CA SER A 152 12.38 -10.45 1.65
C SER A 152 12.36 -11.75 2.46
N LEU A 153 11.75 -11.73 3.64
CA LEU A 153 11.83 -12.84 4.61
C LEU A 153 10.81 -13.97 4.35
N LYS A 154 9.66 -13.69 3.73
CA LYS A 154 8.58 -14.66 3.35
C LYS A 154 8.32 -15.80 4.36
N PHE A 155 8.37 -15.49 5.66
CA PHE A 155 8.18 -16.51 6.71
C PHE A 155 6.75 -17.06 6.78
N MET A 156 5.76 -16.21 6.47
CA MET A 156 4.36 -16.61 6.38
C MET A 156 3.78 -16.12 5.05
N LYS A 157 3.37 -17.04 4.22
CA LYS A 157 2.57 -16.78 3.03
C LYS A 157 1.09 -16.92 3.35
#